data_05b5545ab0c940a94642f432791ec40c
#
_entry.id   05b5545ab0c940a94642f432791ec40c
#
_cell.length_a   1.000
_cell.length_b   1.000
_cell.length_c   1.000
_cell.angle_alpha   90.00
_cell.angle_beta   90.00
_cell.angle_gamma   90.00
#
_symmetry.space_group_name_H-M   'P 1'
#
loop_
_entity.id
_entity.type
_entity.pdbx_description
1 polymer ?
#
loop_
_entity_poly.entity_id
_entity_poly.type
_entity_poly.pdbx_seq_one_letter_code
_entity_poly.pdbx_strand_id
1 'polypeptide(L)'
;KQSYRGLFSARAQFYDNFNKFLSYKQAKETAKAGKLLDENYRLSVEMSEYKQVIFDILSPLTEQAEKELLADEPLKDQIMAMRKMSGTVQSIMNLYSRKHVLEGARIDVKMAELKKELEAAKKLPAVTGYDEEQKNYYSFLSSVESFMKDMQKARDKGAYSDADYNAMSEAYEYGLSVI
;
A
#
# COMPACT_ATOMS: atom_id res chain seq x y z
N LYS A 1 -13.98 14.11 9.43
CA LYS A 1 -15.31 13.52 9.79
C LYS A 1 -16.05 12.92 8.59
N GLN A 2 -16.08 13.60 7.42
CA GLN A 2 -16.83 13.13 6.26
C GLN A 2 -16.28 11.79 5.71
N SER A 3 -14.96 11.65 5.56
CA SER A 3 -14.33 10.42 5.06
C SER A 3 -14.56 9.22 5.99
N TYR A 4 -14.55 9.40 7.31
CA TYR A 4 -14.90 8.34 8.26
C TYR A 4 -16.36 7.89 8.09
N ARG A 5 -17.30 8.83 7.97
CA ARG A 5 -18.70 8.50 7.76
C ARG A 5 -18.90 7.77 6.43
N GLY A 6 -18.26 8.23 5.36
CA GLY A 6 -18.28 7.58 4.06
C GLY A 6 -17.75 6.15 4.13
N LEU A 7 -16.58 5.94 4.77
CA LEU A 7 -15.99 4.62 4.95
C LEU A 7 -16.94 3.64 5.69
N PHE A 8 -17.55 4.09 6.79
CA PHE A 8 -18.49 3.24 7.54
C PHE A 8 -19.77 2.94 6.76
N SER A 9 -20.30 3.93 6.01
CA SER A 9 -21.48 3.73 5.16
C SER A 9 -21.19 2.72 4.04
N ALA A 10 -20.09 2.89 3.32
CA ALA A 10 -19.70 1.97 2.25
C ALA A 10 -19.44 0.55 2.79
N ARG A 11 -18.81 0.43 3.95
CA ARG A 11 -18.60 -0.86 4.63
C ARG A 11 -19.93 -1.53 4.99
N ALA A 12 -20.89 -0.80 5.54
CA ALA A 12 -22.21 -1.35 5.88
C ALA A 12 -22.93 -1.88 4.66
N GLN A 13 -22.94 -1.09 3.57
CA GLN A 13 -23.55 -1.52 2.29
C GLN A 13 -22.84 -2.74 1.70
N PHE A 14 -21.52 -2.80 1.78
CA PHE A 14 -20.72 -3.95 1.32
C PHE A 14 -21.15 -5.25 2.02
N TYR A 15 -21.30 -5.22 3.34
CA TYR A 15 -21.74 -6.40 4.09
C TYR A 15 -23.20 -6.78 3.80
N ASP A 16 -24.09 -5.80 3.66
CA ASP A 16 -25.48 -6.05 3.29
C ASP A 16 -25.60 -6.70 1.90
N ASN A 17 -24.89 -6.16 0.93
CA ASN A 17 -24.79 -6.73 -0.40
C ASN A 17 -24.17 -8.13 -0.41
N PHE A 18 -23.15 -8.38 0.43
CA PHE A 18 -22.52 -9.69 0.54
C PHE A 18 -23.52 -10.73 1.08
N ASN A 19 -24.30 -10.41 2.09
CA ASN A 19 -25.34 -11.29 2.61
C ASN A 19 -26.43 -11.59 1.56
N LYS A 20 -26.88 -10.58 0.82
CA LYS A 20 -27.83 -10.73 -0.29
C LYS A 20 -27.22 -11.58 -1.42
N PHE A 21 -25.94 -11.38 -1.74
CA PHE A 21 -25.22 -12.20 -2.72
C PHE A 21 -25.25 -13.69 -2.36
N LEU A 22 -24.98 -14.02 -1.10
CA LEU A 22 -25.03 -15.41 -0.63
C LEU A 22 -26.43 -16.01 -0.82
N SER A 23 -27.48 -15.26 -0.47
CA SER A 23 -28.88 -15.67 -0.65
C SER A 23 -29.22 -15.90 -2.13
N TYR A 24 -28.85 -14.99 -3.03
CA TYR A 24 -29.10 -15.16 -4.47
C TYR A 24 -28.27 -16.29 -5.09
N LYS A 25 -27.05 -16.53 -4.60
CA LYS A 25 -26.24 -17.67 -5.02
C LYS A 25 -26.89 -19.00 -4.64
N GLN A 26 -27.42 -19.11 -3.42
CA GLN A 26 -28.18 -20.29 -2.97
C GLN A 26 -29.45 -20.52 -3.79
N ALA A 27 -30.16 -19.44 -4.13
CA ALA A 27 -31.35 -19.46 -4.97
C ALA A 27 -31.05 -19.66 -6.49
N LYS A 28 -29.76 -19.78 -6.88
CA LYS A 28 -29.30 -19.87 -8.29
C LYS A 28 -29.67 -18.65 -9.16
N GLU A 29 -29.92 -17.49 -8.55
CA GLU A 29 -30.22 -16.23 -9.22
C GLU A 29 -28.93 -15.52 -9.69
N THR A 30 -28.21 -16.11 -10.63
CA THR A 30 -26.86 -15.72 -11.05
C THR A 30 -26.75 -14.26 -11.50
N ALA A 31 -27.75 -13.74 -12.23
CA ALA A 31 -27.74 -12.36 -12.71
C ALA A 31 -27.85 -11.33 -11.58
N LYS A 32 -28.66 -11.61 -10.54
CA LYS A 32 -28.78 -10.74 -9.37
C LYS A 32 -27.51 -10.82 -8.52
N ALA A 33 -26.95 -12.02 -8.34
CA ALA A 33 -25.68 -12.20 -7.64
C ALA A 33 -24.55 -11.43 -8.35
N GLY A 34 -24.45 -11.47 -9.69
CA GLY A 34 -23.45 -10.75 -10.47
C GLY A 34 -23.51 -9.23 -10.24
N LYS A 35 -24.71 -8.63 -10.29
CA LYS A 35 -24.87 -7.19 -10.02
C LYS A 35 -24.37 -6.76 -8.63
N LEU A 36 -24.58 -7.59 -7.60
CA LEU A 36 -24.10 -7.30 -6.25
C LEU A 36 -22.58 -7.43 -6.14
N LEU A 37 -21.95 -8.31 -6.92
CA LEU A 37 -20.48 -8.36 -6.99
C LEU A 37 -19.90 -7.09 -7.61
N ASP A 38 -20.48 -6.60 -8.70
CA ASP A 38 -20.05 -5.35 -9.34
C ASP A 38 -20.22 -4.15 -8.40
N GLU A 39 -21.34 -4.10 -7.69
CA GLU A 39 -21.58 -3.05 -6.70
C GLU A 39 -20.61 -3.14 -5.51
N ASN A 40 -20.33 -4.34 -4.99
CA ASN A 40 -19.36 -4.54 -3.94
C ASN A 40 -17.94 -4.20 -4.38
N TYR A 41 -17.59 -4.46 -5.63
CA TYR A 41 -16.33 -3.99 -6.18
C TYR A 41 -16.23 -2.46 -6.13
N ARG A 42 -17.25 -1.73 -6.57
CA ARG A 42 -17.30 -0.26 -6.48
C ARG A 42 -17.15 0.23 -5.04
N LEU A 43 -17.89 -0.38 -4.11
CA LEU A 43 -17.80 -0.05 -2.68
C LEU A 43 -16.39 -0.31 -2.12
N SER A 44 -15.72 -1.36 -2.56
CA SER A 44 -14.33 -1.66 -2.13
C SER A 44 -13.35 -0.58 -2.60
N VAL A 45 -13.51 -0.09 -3.83
CA VAL A 45 -12.73 1.04 -4.36
C VAL A 45 -12.99 2.31 -3.55
N GLU A 46 -14.27 2.64 -3.32
CA GLU A 46 -14.68 3.81 -2.53
C GLU A 46 -14.13 3.75 -1.09
N MET A 47 -14.19 2.59 -0.44
CA MET A 47 -13.58 2.40 0.88
C MET A 47 -12.06 2.62 0.86
N SER A 48 -11.39 2.17 -0.18
CA SER A 48 -9.94 2.39 -0.35
C SER A 48 -9.61 3.88 -0.51
N GLU A 49 -10.44 4.64 -1.24
CA GLU A 49 -10.29 6.09 -1.37
C GLU A 49 -10.48 6.83 -0.05
N TYR A 50 -11.52 6.48 0.71
CA TYR A 50 -11.71 7.05 2.04
C TYR A 50 -10.56 6.73 2.99
N LYS A 51 -10.04 5.51 2.97
CA LYS A 51 -8.85 5.12 3.75
C LYS A 51 -7.63 5.98 3.36
N GLN A 52 -7.40 6.18 2.07
CA GLN A 52 -6.28 6.98 1.59
C GLN A 52 -6.39 8.43 2.06
N VAL A 53 -7.57 9.05 1.95
CA VAL A 53 -7.81 10.42 2.45
C VAL A 53 -7.58 10.52 3.96
N ILE A 54 -8.04 9.52 4.73
CA ILE A 54 -7.82 9.48 6.18
C ILE A 54 -6.32 9.37 6.48
N PHE A 55 -5.62 8.51 5.77
CA PHE A 55 -4.18 8.30 5.93
C PHE A 55 -3.41 9.58 5.59
N ASP A 56 -3.72 10.24 4.47
CA ASP A 56 -3.06 11.48 4.05
C ASP A 56 -3.23 12.63 5.07
N ILE A 57 -4.37 12.66 5.78
CA ILE A 57 -4.63 13.64 6.85
C ILE A 57 -3.85 13.29 8.13
N LEU A 58 -3.72 12.01 8.46
CA LEU A 58 -3.08 11.57 9.69
C LEU A 58 -1.56 11.46 9.56
N SER A 59 -1.06 11.15 8.37
CA SER A 59 0.36 10.91 8.12
C SER A 59 1.29 12.04 8.62
N PRO A 60 1.01 13.35 8.40
CA PRO A 60 1.86 14.41 8.94
C PRO A 60 1.91 14.46 10.46
N LEU A 61 0.79 14.11 11.13
CA LEU A 61 0.69 14.09 12.60
C LEU A 61 1.46 12.89 13.18
N THR A 62 1.31 11.72 12.56
CA THR A 62 2.07 10.53 12.97
C THR A 62 3.56 10.72 12.74
N GLU A 63 3.97 11.32 11.61
CA GLU A 63 5.38 11.61 11.31
C GLU A 63 5.99 12.56 12.35
N GLN A 64 5.26 13.58 12.78
CA GLN A 64 5.73 14.49 13.81
C GLN A 64 5.88 13.78 15.16
N ALA A 65 4.87 13.01 15.58
CA ALA A 65 4.91 12.25 16.83
C ALA A 65 6.05 11.20 16.82
N GLU A 66 6.29 10.55 15.69
CA GLU A 66 7.39 9.61 15.52
C GLU A 66 8.75 10.29 15.62
N LYS A 67 8.91 11.47 15.02
CA LYS A 67 10.14 12.27 15.16
C LYS A 67 10.45 12.66 16.61
N GLU A 68 9.41 12.92 17.40
CA GLU A 68 9.54 13.23 18.82
C GLU A 68 9.87 11.97 19.62
N LEU A 69 9.17 10.86 19.37
CA LEU A 69 9.41 9.58 20.06
C LEU A 69 10.80 9.00 19.77
N LEU A 70 11.30 9.20 18.57
CA LEU A 70 12.62 8.73 18.13
C LEU A 70 13.72 9.80 18.32
N ALA A 71 13.49 10.86 19.11
CA ALA A 71 14.44 11.96 19.22
C ALA A 71 15.83 11.50 19.66
N ASP A 72 15.89 10.56 20.59
CA ASP A 72 17.12 10.01 21.16
C ASP A 72 17.54 8.66 20.53
N GLU A 73 16.83 8.19 19.50
CA GLU A 73 17.12 6.92 18.83
C GLU A 73 18.23 7.09 17.78
N PRO A 74 19.39 6.42 17.93
CA PRO A 74 20.49 6.53 16.99
C PRO A 74 20.14 6.17 15.54
N LEU A 75 19.20 5.25 15.34
CA LEU A 75 18.71 4.77 14.03
C LEU A 75 17.51 5.55 13.50
N LYS A 76 17.15 6.67 14.14
CA LYS A 76 15.96 7.48 13.83
C LYS A 76 15.79 7.72 12.33
N ASP A 77 16.82 8.22 11.67
CA ASP A 77 16.71 8.61 10.26
C ASP A 77 16.45 7.39 9.35
N GLN A 78 17.04 6.25 9.68
CA GLN A 78 16.84 5.00 8.96
C GLN A 78 15.42 4.45 9.19
N ILE A 79 14.95 4.43 10.44
CA ILE A 79 13.58 4.02 10.80
C ILE A 79 12.55 4.90 10.06
N MET A 80 12.75 6.23 10.09
CA MET A 80 11.86 7.17 9.40
C MET A 80 11.86 6.96 7.88
N ALA A 81 13.02 6.70 7.28
CA ALA A 81 13.16 6.41 5.87
C ALA A 81 12.42 5.11 5.48
N MET A 82 12.59 4.03 6.25
CA MET A 82 11.89 2.76 6.04
C MET A 82 10.37 2.92 6.12
N ARG A 83 9.87 3.60 7.15
CA ARG A 83 8.43 3.85 7.33
C ARG A 83 7.83 4.66 6.18
N LYS A 84 8.54 5.68 5.73
CA LYS A 84 8.11 6.52 4.61
C LYS A 84 8.00 5.71 3.32
N MET A 85 9.05 4.97 2.97
CA MET A 85 9.05 4.11 1.80
C MET A 85 7.97 3.02 1.87
N SER A 86 7.76 2.40 3.05
CA SER A 86 6.68 1.43 3.25
C SER A 86 5.30 2.04 2.97
N GLY A 87 5.05 3.27 3.40
CA GLY A 87 3.81 4.00 3.11
C GLY A 87 3.62 4.26 1.61
N THR A 88 4.69 4.64 0.90
CA THR A 88 4.67 4.84 -0.55
C THR A 88 4.43 3.54 -1.30
N VAL A 89 5.10 2.44 -0.92
CA VAL A 89 4.88 1.09 -1.48
C VAL A 89 3.43 0.66 -1.26
N GLN A 90 2.89 0.82 -0.05
CA GLN A 90 1.48 0.50 0.23
C GLN A 90 0.52 1.29 -0.64
N SER A 91 0.81 2.58 -0.88
CA SER A 91 0.00 3.42 -1.78
C SER A 91 0.04 2.90 -3.22
N ILE A 92 1.20 2.47 -3.72
CA ILE A 92 1.35 1.85 -5.04
C ILE A 92 0.55 0.55 -5.12
N MET A 93 0.65 -0.33 -4.10
CA MET A 93 -0.08 -1.59 -4.05
C MET A 93 -1.60 -1.37 -4.04
N ASN A 94 -2.08 -0.36 -3.32
CA ASN A 94 -3.50 0.01 -3.32
C ASN A 94 -3.99 0.48 -4.70
N LEU A 95 -3.16 1.20 -5.45
CA LEU A 95 -3.47 1.60 -6.83
C LEU A 95 -3.45 0.39 -7.78
N TYR A 96 -2.48 -0.49 -7.60
CA TYR A 96 -2.31 -1.70 -8.41
C TYR A 96 -3.46 -2.70 -8.24
N SER A 97 -3.93 -2.91 -7.03
CA SER A 97 -5.01 -3.87 -6.72
C SER A 97 -6.35 -3.51 -7.37
N ARG A 98 -6.50 -2.32 -7.94
CA ARG A 98 -7.70 -1.87 -8.68
C ARG A 98 -7.69 -2.42 -10.12
N LYS A 99 -7.87 -3.72 -10.26
CA LYS A 99 -7.72 -4.51 -11.51
C LYS A 99 -8.47 -4.00 -12.75
N HIS A 100 -9.46 -3.12 -12.61
CA HIS A 100 -10.30 -2.67 -13.74
C HIS A 100 -10.03 -1.24 -14.20
N VAL A 101 -9.21 -0.50 -13.47
CA VAL A 101 -8.81 0.86 -13.88
C VAL A 101 -7.30 0.94 -13.73
N LEU A 102 -6.60 0.95 -14.85
CA LEU A 102 -5.14 1.20 -14.87
C LEU A 102 -4.89 2.64 -14.40
N GLU A 103 -4.67 2.82 -13.13
CA GLU A 103 -4.22 4.05 -12.49
C GLU A 103 -2.74 4.36 -12.83
N GLY A 104 -2.33 4.03 -14.05
CA GLY A 104 -0.94 4.04 -14.48
C GLY A 104 -0.22 5.34 -14.23
N ALA A 105 -0.84 6.48 -14.54
CA ALA A 105 -0.23 7.79 -14.30
C ALA A 105 -0.03 8.06 -12.79
N ARG A 106 -0.94 7.62 -11.93
CA ARG A 106 -0.81 7.76 -10.48
C ARG A 106 0.27 6.83 -9.92
N ILE A 107 0.36 5.60 -10.45
CA ILE A 107 1.44 4.68 -10.13
C ILE A 107 2.79 5.28 -10.51
N ASP A 108 2.93 5.86 -11.71
CA ASP A 108 4.17 6.46 -12.17
C ASP A 108 4.63 7.62 -11.26
N VAL A 109 3.69 8.45 -10.80
CA VAL A 109 3.99 9.52 -9.83
C VAL A 109 4.51 8.94 -8.51
N LYS A 110 3.85 7.91 -7.99
CA LYS A 110 4.28 7.25 -6.74
C LYS A 110 5.60 6.49 -6.89
N MET A 111 5.85 5.88 -8.04
CA MET A 111 7.14 5.25 -8.36
C MET A 111 8.29 6.27 -8.41
N ALA A 112 8.03 7.47 -8.96
CA ALA A 112 9.02 8.55 -8.97
C ALA A 112 9.29 9.09 -7.55
N GLU A 113 8.26 9.16 -6.69
CA GLU A 113 8.38 9.50 -5.28
C GLU A 113 9.23 8.46 -4.54
N LEU A 114 8.88 7.17 -4.66
CA LEU A 114 9.61 6.06 -4.04
C LEU A 114 11.09 6.03 -4.46
N LYS A 115 11.38 6.31 -5.74
CA LYS A 115 12.76 6.39 -6.23
C LYS A 115 13.56 7.49 -5.52
N LYS A 116 12.97 8.67 -5.32
CA LYS A 116 13.63 9.77 -4.60
C LYS A 116 13.88 9.42 -3.13
N GLU A 117 12.90 8.77 -2.50
CA GLU A 117 13.01 8.31 -1.12
C GLU A 117 14.14 7.28 -0.98
N LEU A 118 14.20 6.29 -1.86
CA LEU A 118 15.25 5.28 -1.89
C LEU A 118 16.64 5.88 -2.09
N GLU A 119 16.81 6.82 -3.02
CA GLU A 119 18.09 7.48 -3.25
C GLU A 119 18.51 8.37 -2.08
N ALA A 120 17.58 8.94 -1.34
CA ALA A 120 17.86 9.66 -0.10
C ALA A 120 18.26 8.69 1.01
N ALA A 121 17.53 7.59 1.18
CA ALA A 121 17.80 6.57 2.17
C ALA A 121 19.17 5.91 2.02
N LYS A 122 19.61 5.63 0.80
CA LYS A 122 20.95 5.10 0.49
C LYS A 122 22.11 6.00 0.93
N LYS A 123 21.84 7.28 1.13
CA LYS A 123 22.87 8.27 1.54
C LYS A 123 22.94 8.45 3.05
N LEU A 124 22.05 7.84 3.81
CA LEU A 124 22.09 7.91 5.26
C LEU A 124 23.36 7.21 5.78
N PRO A 125 24.05 7.81 6.75
CA PRO A 125 25.28 7.24 7.31
C PRO A 125 24.97 5.95 8.09
N ALA A 126 25.92 5.04 8.08
CA ALA A 126 25.89 3.89 8.99
C ALA A 126 26.06 4.36 10.43
N VAL A 127 25.36 3.70 11.37
CA VAL A 127 25.45 4.00 12.80
C VAL A 127 26.33 2.95 13.47
N THR A 128 27.42 3.38 14.09
CA THR A 128 28.38 2.49 14.75
C THR A 128 27.73 1.75 15.92
N GLY A 129 27.97 0.46 16.03
CA GLY A 129 27.44 -0.38 17.11
C GLY A 129 26.05 -0.99 16.84
N TYR A 130 25.52 -0.84 15.63
CA TYR A 130 24.22 -1.34 15.19
C TYR A 130 24.35 -2.17 13.89
N ASP A 131 25.29 -3.10 13.85
CA ASP A 131 25.66 -3.82 12.62
C ASP A 131 24.53 -4.72 12.09
N GLU A 132 23.73 -5.33 12.98
CA GLU A 132 22.61 -6.19 12.60
C GLU A 132 21.46 -5.34 12.05
N GLU A 133 21.13 -4.26 12.71
CA GLU A 133 20.09 -3.31 12.27
C GLU A 133 20.47 -2.65 10.93
N GLN A 134 21.77 -2.34 10.76
CA GLN A 134 22.28 -1.86 9.47
C GLN A 134 22.09 -2.88 8.36
N LYS A 135 22.38 -4.15 8.63
CA LYS A 135 22.13 -5.24 7.68
C LYS A 135 20.65 -5.35 7.32
N ASN A 136 19.78 -5.27 8.31
CA ASN A 136 18.33 -5.28 8.09
C ASN A 136 17.87 -4.08 7.25
N TYR A 137 18.41 -2.90 7.55
CA TYR A 137 18.16 -1.69 6.77
C TYR A 137 18.53 -1.87 5.29
N TYR A 138 19.73 -2.36 4.98
CA TYR A 138 20.16 -2.60 3.59
C TYR A 138 19.34 -3.71 2.91
N SER A 139 18.90 -4.73 3.65
CA SER A 139 17.99 -5.76 3.15
C SER A 139 16.64 -5.17 2.77
N PHE A 140 16.12 -4.24 3.57
CA PHE A 140 14.91 -3.50 3.26
C PHE A 140 15.08 -2.65 1.98
N LEU A 141 16.16 -1.89 1.84
CA LEU A 141 16.43 -1.10 0.63
C LEU A 141 16.46 -2.00 -0.63
N SER A 142 17.08 -3.18 -0.52
CA SER A 142 17.13 -4.16 -1.61
C SER A 142 15.73 -4.69 -1.97
N SER A 143 14.85 -4.89 -0.98
CA SER A 143 13.46 -5.31 -1.22
C SER A 143 12.67 -4.21 -1.94
N VAL A 144 12.87 -2.94 -1.57
CA VAL A 144 12.26 -1.81 -2.28
C VAL A 144 12.73 -1.73 -3.73
N GLU A 145 14.02 -1.96 -3.99
CA GLU A 145 14.55 -2.02 -5.37
C GLU A 145 13.94 -3.15 -6.18
N SER A 146 13.77 -4.33 -5.58
CA SER A 146 13.14 -5.48 -6.23
C SER A 146 11.68 -5.17 -6.56
N PHE A 147 10.93 -4.62 -5.61
CA PHE A 147 9.57 -4.15 -5.83
C PHE A 147 9.47 -3.17 -7.00
N MET A 148 10.35 -2.17 -7.05
CA MET A 148 10.36 -1.18 -8.13
C MET A 148 10.63 -1.81 -9.50
N LYS A 149 11.55 -2.79 -9.57
CA LYS A 149 11.83 -3.51 -10.82
C LYS A 149 10.62 -4.32 -11.30
N ASP A 150 9.94 -4.99 -10.41
CA ASP A 150 8.78 -5.82 -10.75
C ASP A 150 7.58 -4.95 -11.13
N MET A 151 7.38 -3.82 -10.47
CA MET A 151 6.38 -2.83 -10.87
C MET A 151 6.67 -2.24 -12.25
N GLN A 152 7.93 -1.91 -12.54
CA GLN A 152 8.32 -1.40 -13.86
C GLN A 152 8.07 -2.45 -14.95
N LYS A 153 8.43 -3.72 -14.72
CA LYS A 153 8.12 -4.81 -15.66
C LYS A 153 6.61 -4.93 -15.93
N ALA A 154 5.80 -4.86 -14.90
CA ALA A 154 4.35 -4.91 -15.03
C ALA A 154 3.81 -3.70 -15.84
N ARG A 155 4.33 -2.51 -15.60
CA ARG A 155 4.02 -1.30 -16.37
C ARG A 155 4.41 -1.42 -17.83
N ASP A 156 5.61 -1.94 -18.15
CA ASP A 156 6.13 -2.10 -19.50
C ASP A 156 5.31 -3.12 -20.32
N LYS A 157 4.81 -4.16 -19.66
CA LYS A 157 3.89 -5.13 -20.27
C LYS A 157 2.51 -4.56 -20.57
N GLY A 158 2.12 -3.46 -19.96
CA GLY A 158 0.78 -2.88 -20.05
C GLY A 158 -0.35 -3.77 -19.50
N ALA A 159 0.02 -4.87 -18.85
CA ALA A 159 -0.90 -5.82 -18.24
C ALA A 159 -0.30 -6.32 -16.92
N TYR A 160 -1.10 -6.32 -15.89
CA TYR A 160 -0.74 -6.84 -14.58
C TYR A 160 -1.26 -8.26 -14.44
N SER A 161 -0.39 -9.18 -14.03
CA SER A 161 -0.76 -10.57 -13.72
C SER A 161 -0.83 -10.78 -12.21
N ASP A 162 -1.53 -11.84 -11.78
CA ASP A 162 -1.54 -12.24 -10.37
C ASP A 162 -0.13 -12.64 -9.89
N ALA A 163 0.71 -13.16 -10.79
CA ALA A 163 2.10 -13.46 -10.47
C ALA A 163 2.93 -12.20 -10.20
N ASP A 164 2.78 -11.14 -11.01
CA ASP A 164 3.43 -9.85 -10.77
C ASP A 164 2.97 -9.24 -9.44
N TYR A 165 1.66 -9.32 -9.13
CA TYR A 165 1.11 -8.84 -7.86
C TYR A 165 1.69 -9.61 -6.67
N ASN A 166 1.72 -10.94 -6.74
CA ASN A 166 2.25 -11.77 -5.65
C ASN A 166 3.74 -11.50 -5.40
N ALA A 167 4.56 -11.40 -6.46
CA ALA A 167 5.98 -11.07 -6.33
C ALA A 167 6.21 -9.70 -5.66
N MET A 168 5.40 -8.70 -6.00
CA MET A 168 5.47 -7.38 -5.36
C MET A 168 5.00 -7.41 -3.91
N SER A 169 3.94 -8.18 -3.61
CA SER A 169 3.44 -8.36 -2.25
C SER A 169 4.47 -9.04 -1.36
N GLU A 170 5.12 -10.08 -1.84
CA GLU A 170 6.19 -10.79 -1.13
C GLU A 170 7.38 -9.86 -0.84
N ALA A 171 7.82 -9.06 -1.82
CA ALA A 171 8.91 -8.11 -1.64
C ALA A 171 8.56 -7.03 -0.60
N TYR A 172 7.31 -6.56 -0.60
CA TYR A 172 6.81 -5.60 0.39
C TYR A 172 6.75 -6.20 1.80
N GLU A 173 6.16 -7.40 1.95
CA GLU A 173 6.05 -8.08 3.24
C GLU A 173 7.43 -8.43 3.82
N TYR A 174 8.38 -8.87 2.97
CA TYR A 174 9.76 -9.06 3.41
C TYR A 174 10.36 -7.76 3.93
N GLY A 175 10.19 -6.66 3.21
CA GLY A 175 10.65 -5.34 3.65
C GLY A 175 10.10 -4.95 5.02
N LEU A 176 8.81 -5.19 5.27
CA LEU A 176 8.18 -4.93 6.58
C LEU A 176 8.72 -5.82 7.70
N SER A 177 9.09 -7.06 7.41
CA SER A 177 9.57 -8.00 8.42
C SER A 177 10.93 -7.66 9.00
N VAL A 178 11.69 -6.76 8.37
CA VAL A 178 13.02 -6.34 8.81
C VAL A 178 13.04 -4.97 9.49
N ILE A 179 11.87 -4.32 9.61
CA ILE A 179 11.65 -3.10 10.40
C ILE A 179 11.35 -3.48 11.85
#